data_00726703ab6020273131cd925ae8665a
#
_entry.id   00726703ab6020273131cd925ae8665a
#
_cell.length_a   1.000
_cell.length_b   1.000
_cell.length_c   1.000
_cell.angle_alpha   90.00
_cell.angle_beta   90.00
_cell.angle_gamma   90.00
#
_symmetry.space_group_name_H-M   'P 1'
#
loop_
_entity.id
_entity.type
_entity.pdbx_description
1 polymer ?
#
loop_
_entity_poly.entity_id
_entity_poly.type
_entity_poly.pdbx_seq_one_letter_code
_entity_poly.pdbx_strand_id
1 'polypeptide(L)'
;MKKTILLSVVASTMMMAGGNVMPVVVEPVVAEEKVDMGEVFGQFRTFYIDRSYSGIVNNNRNSLAMGGYIGYKTPTFNGFSAVIAAYGTYGFDIHDEDADILGTASYDPSLYGDAFDNYAFIGQAYINYAFGNTNIKVGRQRLDTPLAGADDARMLPNLFEAAVVSNTDIQDTTLILAHVTKESVGTFGNVYGAPSALSLQSGYGLGYKEGTSGEFADMGVIALGEGTNTDGVTAGAVIYKGIEGLNLQAWDYYAHDILNAIYLQADYKLSTVKLSAQYINESDVGDALAGSVDSNYWAVKAGTSFGGLSGYAAYSQTADSDNASMNGGILTPWGGMPAFTQGMVTRHMFFSDTDAWKVAGSYKFSDLGIKASVYYVEFDVGQSNTYKPGQAWTASESGFDIQYDVAAVKGLNLRFRANFPRDFAPGLDWDEYRVIANYNF
;
A
#
# COMPACT_ATOMS: atom_id res chain seq x y z
N MET A 1 -31.87 26.80 15.01
CA MET A 1 -30.43 27.06 14.89
C MET A 1 -29.75 25.71 14.69
N LYS A 2 -29.47 25.37 13.45
CA LYS A 2 -28.82 24.10 13.10
C LYS A 2 -27.30 24.32 13.22
N LYS A 3 -26.65 23.61 14.14
CA LYS A 3 -25.20 23.61 14.29
C LYS A 3 -24.63 22.71 13.18
N THR A 4 -24.03 23.33 12.18
CA THR A 4 -23.23 22.64 11.18
C THR A 4 -21.93 22.23 11.87
N ILE A 5 -21.74 20.96 12.13
CA ILE A 5 -20.45 20.42 12.58
C ILE A 5 -19.60 20.23 11.32
N LEU A 6 -18.67 21.17 11.13
CA LEU A 6 -17.62 21.02 10.13
C LEU A 6 -16.61 20.02 10.69
N LEU A 7 -16.69 18.76 10.28
CA LEU A 7 -15.63 17.77 10.54
C LEU A 7 -14.47 18.06 9.58
N SER A 8 -13.57 18.94 9.99
CA SER A 8 -12.27 19.05 9.35
C SER A 8 -11.43 17.83 9.78
N VAL A 9 -11.44 16.79 8.94
CA VAL A 9 -10.48 15.71 9.05
C VAL A 9 -9.13 16.29 8.62
N VAL A 10 -8.34 16.76 9.56
CA VAL A 10 -6.91 17.00 9.35
C VAL A 10 -6.27 15.60 9.34
N ALA A 11 -6.29 14.96 8.19
CA ALA A 11 -5.42 13.83 7.93
C ALA A 11 -3.99 14.37 7.82
N SER A 12 -3.27 14.40 8.94
CA SER A 12 -1.83 14.57 8.93
C SER A 12 -1.21 13.27 8.38
N THR A 13 -1.22 13.14 7.08
CA THR A 13 -0.61 12.03 6.36
C THR A 13 0.91 12.16 6.49
N MET A 14 1.48 11.47 7.46
CA MET A 14 2.89 11.08 7.37
C MET A 14 2.96 9.93 6.36
N MET A 15 2.93 10.29 5.07
CA MET A 15 3.18 9.34 4.00
C MET A 15 4.68 9.13 3.87
N MET A 16 5.15 8.07 4.45
CA MET A 16 6.39 7.43 4.06
C MET A 16 6.02 5.97 3.77
N ALA A 17 6.02 5.60 2.49
CA ALA A 17 5.82 4.28 1.92
C ALA A 17 5.06 3.30 2.84
N GLY A 18 3.79 3.27 2.75
CA GLY A 18 2.88 2.41 3.47
C GLY A 18 1.47 2.88 3.16
N GLY A 19 0.62 2.02 2.70
CA GLY A 19 -0.73 2.34 2.23
C GLY A 19 -1.46 3.29 3.18
N ASN A 20 -1.99 4.37 2.62
CA ASN A 20 -2.95 5.19 3.32
C ASN A 20 -4.25 4.42 3.44
N VAL A 21 -4.59 4.03 4.65
CA VAL A 21 -5.98 3.68 4.95
C VAL A 21 -6.78 4.98 4.92
N MET A 22 -7.35 5.29 3.76
CA MET A 22 -8.32 6.38 3.68
C MET A 22 -9.66 5.86 4.21
N PRO A 23 -10.26 6.51 5.22
CA PRO A 23 -11.61 6.17 5.62
C PRO A 23 -12.55 6.37 4.43
N VAL A 24 -13.46 5.45 4.24
CA VAL A 24 -14.58 5.60 3.30
C VAL A 24 -15.35 6.86 3.72
N VAL A 25 -15.20 7.93 2.95
CA VAL A 25 -15.94 9.18 3.21
C VAL A 25 -17.34 8.98 2.68
N VAL A 26 -18.31 8.90 3.60
CA VAL A 26 -19.72 9.02 3.24
C VAL A 26 -20.03 10.52 3.14
N GLU A 27 -20.11 11.05 1.92
CA GLU A 27 -20.53 12.43 1.71
C GLU A 27 -22.02 12.59 1.98
N PRO A 28 -22.43 13.57 2.81
CA PRO A 28 -23.85 13.89 2.97
C PRO A 28 -24.40 14.57 1.72
N VAL A 29 -25.51 14.08 1.20
CA VAL A 29 -26.22 14.67 0.06
C VAL A 29 -26.82 16.02 0.49
N VAL A 30 -26.26 17.12 -0.02
CA VAL A 30 -26.90 18.45 0.01
C VAL A 30 -27.43 18.74 -1.39
N ALA A 31 -28.75 18.88 -1.50
CA ALA A 31 -29.42 19.14 -2.76
C ALA A 31 -29.31 20.64 -3.12
N GLU A 32 -28.60 20.97 -4.21
CA GLU A 32 -28.89 22.12 -5.06
C GLU A 32 -29.20 21.58 -6.47
N GLU A 33 -30.30 22.07 -7.08
CA GLU A 33 -30.75 21.70 -8.42
C GLU A 33 -29.79 22.24 -9.51
N LYS A 34 -28.63 21.64 -9.64
CA LYS A 34 -27.89 21.60 -10.89
C LYS A 34 -28.09 20.22 -11.49
N VAL A 35 -28.37 20.18 -12.79
CA VAL A 35 -28.38 18.89 -13.52
C VAL A 35 -27.00 18.26 -13.29
N ASP A 36 -26.95 17.24 -12.46
CA ASP A 36 -25.72 16.49 -12.18
C ASP A 36 -25.41 15.67 -13.44
N MET A 37 -24.36 16.02 -14.15
CA MET A 37 -23.90 15.36 -15.37
C MET A 37 -22.89 14.25 -15.06
N GLY A 38 -22.67 13.95 -13.77
CA GLY A 38 -21.60 13.07 -13.33
C GLY A 38 -20.24 13.77 -13.32
N GLU A 39 -19.21 13.01 -13.02
CA GLU A 39 -17.85 13.52 -12.78
C GLU A 39 -16.84 12.74 -13.64
N VAL A 40 -16.03 13.45 -14.42
CA VAL A 40 -14.79 12.90 -15.00
C VAL A 40 -13.67 13.14 -14.02
N PHE A 41 -12.94 12.10 -13.70
CA PHE A 41 -11.82 12.15 -12.76
C PHE A 41 -10.62 11.37 -13.28
N GLY A 42 -9.44 11.69 -12.82
CA GLY A 42 -8.27 10.96 -13.24
C GLY A 42 -6.97 11.46 -12.66
N GLN A 43 -5.91 10.74 -13.02
CA GLN A 43 -4.54 11.12 -12.72
C GLN A 43 -3.67 10.82 -13.93
N PHE A 44 -2.93 11.80 -14.40
CA PHE A 44 -1.78 11.57 -15.27
C PHE A 44 -0.51 11.56 -14.42
N ARG A 45 0.30 10.53 -14.60
CA ARG A 45 1.57 10.34 -13.90
C ARG A 45 2.71 10.24 -14.91
N THR A 46 3.77 11.01 -14.71
CA THR A 46 5.07 10.77 -15.32
C THR A 46 6.01 10.34 -14.21
N PHE A 47 6.74 9.25 -14.43
CA PHE A 47 7.59 8.65 -13.42
C PHE A 47 8.93 8.28 -14.02
N TYR A 48 10.00 8.90 -13.51
CA TYR A 48 11.37 8.51 -13.78
C TYR A 48 11.95 7.86 -12.52
N ILE A 49 12.67 6.76 -12.70
CA ILE A 49 13.42 6.06 -11.65
C ILE A 49 14.82 5.75 -12.17
N ASP A 50 15.80 5.95 -11.30
CA ASP A 50 17.19 5.54 -11.50
C ASP A 50 17.65 4.76 -10.27
N ARG A 51 18.27 3.61 -10.48
CA ARG A 51 18.76 2.73 -9.43
C ARG A 51 20.15 2.22 -9.77
N SER A 52 21.12 2.55 -8.90
CA SER A 52 22.51 2.14 -9.00
C SER A 52 22.84 1.13 -7.93
N TYR A 53 23.02 -0.12 -8.32
CA TYR A 53 23.41 -1.22 -7.42
C TYR A 53 24.91 -1.23 -7.18
N SER A 54 25.30 -1.67 -5.97
CA SER A 54 26.69 -1.87 -5.57
C SER A 54 26.84 -3.07 -4.63
N GLY A 55 28.07 -3.49 -4.38
CA GLY A 55 28.36 -4.67 -3.57
C GLY A 55 28.37 -5.95 -4.39
N ILE A 56 27.56 -6.95 -4.02
CA ILE A 56 27.47 -8.25 -4.73
C ILE A 56 26.81 -8.15 -6.11
N VAL A 57 26.08 -7.07 -6.36
CA VAL A 57 25.54 -6.71 -7.68
C VAL A 57 26.11 -5.35 -8.05
N ASN A 58 26.58 -5.20 -9.27
CA ASN A 58 27.06 -3.93 -9.81
C ASN A 58 26.36 -3.69 -11.15
N ASN A 59 25.25 -2.99 -11.11
CA ASN A 59 24.39 -2.72 -12.26
C ASN A 59 23.63 -1.40 -12.06
N ASN A 60 23.30 -0.74 -13.15
CA ASN A 60 22.45 0.44 -13.15
C ASN A 60 21.16 0.12 -13.90
N ARG A 61 20.04 0.57 -13.35
CA ARG A 61 18.72 0.46 -13.96
C ARG A 61 18.04 1.82 -13.95
N ASN A 62 17.48 2.22 -15.06
CA ASN A 62 16.65 3.39 -15.12
C ASN A 62 15.38 3.12 -15.95
N SER A 63 14.37 3.91 -15.73
CA SER A 63 13.12 3.82 -16.48
C SER A 63 12.36 5.14 -16.45
N LEU A 64 11.66 5.41 -17.55
CA LEU A 64 10.73 6.52 -17.68
C LEU A 64 9.42 5.99 -18.23
N ALA A 65 8.32 6.28 -17.56
CA ALA A 65 6.98 5.95 -18.02
C ALA A 65 6.00 7.12 -17.84
N MET A 66 4.98 7.12 -18.67
CA MET A 66 3.79 7.97 -18.53
C MET A 66 2.54 7.08 -18.47
N GLY A 67 1.56 7.49 -17.67
CA GLY A 67 0.33 6.71 -17.53
C GLY A 67 -0.58 7.27 -16.46
N GLY A 68 -1.29 6.38 -15.78
CA GLY A 68 -2.26 6.71 -14.75
C GLY A 68 -3.64 6.18 -15.08
N TYR A 69 -4.67 6.97 -14.82
CA TYR A 69 -6.05 6.54 -15.09
C TYR A 69 -6.95 7.72 -15.44
N ILE A 70 -8.03 7.39 -16.16
CA ILE A 70 -9.16 8.29 -16.41
C ILE A 70 -10.45 7.53 -16.18
N GLY A 71 -11.40 8.14 -15.51
CA GLY A 71 -12.66 7.54 -15.14
C GLY A 71 -13.83 8.49 -15.22
N TYR A 72 -15.01 7.90 -15.16
CA TYR A 72 -16.28 8.60 -15.10
C TYR A 72 -17.14 8.00 -13.98
N LYS A 73 -17.71 8.85 -13.14
CA LYS A 73 -18.70 8.54 -12.13
C LYS A 73 -20.04 9.10 -12.57
N THR A 74 -21.06 8.25 -12.63
CA THR A 74 -22.41 8.69 -12.97
C THR A 74 -23.01 9.59 -11.90
N PRO A 75 -24.02 10.43 -12.25
CA PRO A 75 -24.87 11.03 -11.24
C PRO A 75 -25.47 9.97 -10.32
N THR A 76 -25.78 10.37 -9.09
CA THR A 76 -26.48 9.49 -8.15
C THR A 76 -27.98 9.55 -8.40
N PHE A 77 -28.60 8.40 -8.64
CA PHE A 77 -30.05 8.27 -8.81
C PHE A 77 -30.63 7.28 -7.80
N ASN A 78 -31.49 7.76 -6.90
CA ASN A 78 -32.09 6.97 -5.82
C ASN A 78 -31.06 6.17 -5.01
N GLY A 79 -29.89 6.78 -4.71
CA GLY A 79 -28.80 6.15 -3.99
C GLY A 79 -27.84 5.34 -4.85
N PHE A 80 -28.16 5.06 -6.10
CA PHE A 80 -27.30 4.32 -7.04
C PHE A 80 -26.38 5.25 -7.81
N SER A 81 -25.12 4.86 -7.94
CA SER A 81 -24.15 5.42 -8.88
C SER A 81 -23.24 4.32 -9.41
N ALA A 82 -22.57 4.58 -10.52
CA ALA A 82 -21.62 3.66 -11.13
C ALA A 82 -20.32 4.40 -11.46
N VAL A 83 -19.21 3.67 -11.44
CA VAL A 83 -17.90 4.17 -11.85
C VAL A 83 -17.30 3.21 -12.86
N ILE A 84 -16.67 3.79 -13.89
CA ILE A 84 -15.77 3.08 -14.78
C ILE A 84 -14.48 3.89 -14.93
N ALA A 85 -13.31 3.23 -14.87
CA ALA A 85 -12.03 3.89 -15.10
C ALA A 85 -11.05 2.97 -15.83
N ALA A 86 -10.42 3.52 -16.85
CA ALA A 86 -9.33 2.90 -17.58
C ALA A 86 -7.99 3.30 -16.94
N TYR A 87 -7.11 2.33 -16.76
CA TYR A 87 -5.75 2.44 -16.24
C TYR A 87 -4.77 2.06 -17.33
N GLY A 88 -3.59 2.65 -17.34
CA GLY A 88 -2.57 2.27 -18.29
C GLY A 88 -1.20 2.87 -18.00
N THR A 89 -0.18 2.24 -18.54
CA THR A 89 1.21 2.71 -18.52
C THR A 89 1.85 2.55 -19.88
N TYR A 90 2.67 3.53 -20.24
CA TYR A 90 3.48 3.55 -21.45
C TYR A 90 4.92 3.89 -21.08
N GLY A 91 5.83 2.99 -21.38
CA GLY A 91 7.26 3.15 -21.18
C GLY A 91 7.94 3.83 -22.35
N PHE A 92 8.91 4.68 -22.03
CA PHE A 92 9.83 5.23 -23.02
C PHE A 92 11.12 4.44 -22.97
N ASP A 93 11.56 3.98 -24.13
CA ASP A 93 12.85 3.35 -24.27
C ASP A 93 13.95 4.44 -24.15
N ILE A 94 14.55 4.48 -22.96
CA ILE A 94 15.69 5.36 -22.63
C ILE A 94 16.95 4.55 -22.32
N HIS A 95 16.92 3.23 -22.61
CA HIS A 95 17.98 2.30 -22.30
C HIS A 95 19.00 2.24 -23.41
N ASP A 96 20.22 1.78 -23.06
CA ASP A 96 21.22 1.46 -24.03
C ASP A 96 20.89 0.11 -24.70
N GLU A 97 20.74 0.06 -26.02
CA GLU A 97 20.33 -1.13 -26.77
C GLU A 97 21.22 -2.36 -26.53
N ASP A 98 22.47 -2.16 -26.11
CA ASP A 98 23.40 -3.23 -25.77
C ASP A 98 23.13 -3.90 -24.41
N ALA A 99 22.20 -3.41 -23.63
CA ALA A 99 21.88 -3.91 -22.29
C ALA A 99 20.69 -4.88 -22.25
N ASP A 100 20.19 -5.28 -23.38
CA ASP A 100 18.93 -6.01 -23.58
C ASP A 100 19.02 -7.51 -23.26
N ILE A 101 19.57 -7.86 -22.10
CA ILE A 101 19.53 -9.22 -21.58
C ILE A 101 18.56 -9.27 -20.42
N LEU A 102 17.37 -9.84 -20.64
CA LEU A 102 16.42 -10.22 -19.59
C LEU A 102 17.17 -10.93 -18.44
N GLY A 103 17.16 -10.30 -17.25
CA GLY A 103 17.90 -10.80 -16.08
C GLY A 103 19.09 -9.93 -15.67
N THR A 104 19.65 -9.13 -16.58
CA THR A 104 20.61 -8.06 -16.27
C THR A 104 20.11 -6.71 -16.79
N ALA A 105 18.80 -6.60 -16.95
CA ALA A 105 18.17 -5.47 -17.59
C ALA A 105 18.64 -4.12 -17.03
N SER A 106 18.99 -3.21 -17.92
CA SER A 106 19.27 -1.81 -17.62
C SER A 106 18.00 -1.01 -17.28
N TYR A 107 16.80 -1.59 -17.43
CA TYR A 107 15.54 -0.97 -17.07
C TYR A 107 15.02 -1.42 -15.71
N ASP A 108 14.37 -0.53 -15.00
CA ASP A 108 13.64 -0.85 -13.78
C ASP A 108 12.24 -1.38 -14.15
N PRO A 109 11.88 -2.63 -13.80
CA PRO A 109 10.64 -3.25 -14.26
C PRO A 109 9.38 -2.71 -13.58
N SER A 110 9.52 -1.89 -12.53
CA SER A 110 8.42 -1.48 -11.67
C SER A 110 7.50 -0.39 -12.25
N LEU A 111 7.74 0.05 -13.48
CA LEU A 111 6.90 1.05 -14.15
C LEU A 111 6.01 0.48 -15.26
N TYR A 112 6.17 -0.81 -15.59
CA TYR A 112 5.58 -1.48 -16.76
C TYR A 112 4.75 -2.69 -16.35
N GLY A 113 4.14 -3.35 -17.33
CA GLY A 113 3.64 -4.71 -17.20
C GLY A 113 4.76 -5.74 -17.14
N ASP A 114 4.41 -7.01 -17.24
CA ASP A 114 5.42 -8.08 -17.33
C ASP A 114 6.26 -7.92 -18.61
N ALA A 115 7.54 -8.26 -18.53
CA ALA A 115 8.47 -8.19 -19.66
C ALA A 115 8.56 -6.82 -20.40
N PHE A 116 8.44 -5.70 -19.67
CA PHE A 116 8.44 -4.34 -20.23
C PHE A 116 7.21 -3.98 -21.07
N ASP A 117 6.11 -4.66 -20.88
CA ASP A 117 4.88 -4.41 -21.65
C ASP A 117 4.21 -3.08 -21.31
N ASN A 118 3.83 -2.37 -22.38
CA ASN A 118 2.88 -1.27 -22.30
C ASN A 118 1.46 -1.83 -22.34
N TYR A 119 0.61 -1.43 -21.41
CA TYR A 119 -0.74 -1.96 -21.36
C TYR A 119 -1.77 -0.95 -20.85
N ALA A 120 -3.04 -1.21 -21.18
CA ALA A 120 -4.17 -0.49 -20.64
C ALA A 120 -5.34 -1.45 -20.43
N PHE A 121 -6.12 -1.22 -19.37
CA PHE A 121 -7.24 -2.09 -18.99
C PHE A 121 -8.32 -1.32 -18.22
N ILE A 122 -9.49 -1.91 -18.06
CA ILE A 122 -10.53 -1.37 -17.18
C ILE A 122 -10.23 -1.81 -15.75
N GLY A 123 -9.60 -0.90 -14.99
CA GLY A 123 -9.16 -1.18 -13.62
C GLY A 123 -10.25 -0.95 -12.58
N GLN A 124 -11.18 -0.01 -12.81
CA GLN A 124 -12.37 0.14 -11.97
C GLN A 124 -13.64 0.01 -12.83
N ALA A 125 -14.58 -0.76 -12.33
CA ALA A 125 -15.93 -0.92 -12.88
C ALA A 125 -16.83 -1.45 -11.76
N TYR A 126 -17.55 -0.54 -11.08
CA TYR A 126 -18.38 -0.92 -9.94
C TYR A 126 -19.68 -0.14 -9.88
N ILE A 127 -20.67 -0.73 -9.21
CA ILE A 127 -21.90 -0.08 -8.80
C ILE A 127 -21.79 0.25 -7.31
N ASN A 128 -22.25 1.43 -6.96
CA ASN A 128 -22.36 1.89 -5.58
C ASN A 128 -23.84 2.16 -5.25
N TYR A 129 -24.28 1.71 -4.09
CA TYR A 129 -25.60 1.99 -3.55
C TYR A 129 -25.49 2.54 -2.12
N ALA A 130 -25.98 3.77 -1.92
CA ALA A 130 -25.98 4.45 -0.62
C ALA A 130 -27.43 4.65 -0.13
N PHE A 131 -27.72 4.22 1.08
CA PHE A 131 -28.99 4.44 1.75
C PHE A 131 -28.80 4.63 3.25
N GLY A 132 -29.39 5.69 3.81
CA GLY A 132 -29.13 6.06 5.20
C GLY A 132 -27.64 6.25 5.46
N ASN A 133 -27.11 5.52 6.44
CA ASN A 133 -25.70 5.50 6.78
C ASN A 133 -24.98 4.24 6.28
N THR A 134 -25.56 3.54 5.33
CA THR A 134 -25.00 2.33 4.71
C THR A 134 -24.57 2.60 3.27
N ASN A 135 -23.40 2.12 2.92
CA ASN A 135 -22.89 2.15 1.55
C ASN A 135 -22.47 0.74 1.11
N ILE A 136 -22.88 0.34 -0.09
CA ILE A 136 -22.56 -0.94 -0.71
C ILE A 136 -21.87 -0.66 -2.04
N LYS A 137 -20.71 -1.26 -2.25
CA LYS A 137 -19.93 -1.15 -3.49
C LYS A 137 -19.57 -2.53 -4.00
N VAL A 138 -19.89 -2.82 -5.27
CA VAL A 138 -19.66 -4.14 -5.89
C VAL A 138 -19.03 -3.98 -7.27
N GLY A 139 -17.94 -4.69 -7.51
CA GLY A 139 -17.19 -4.73 -8.76
C GLY A 139 -15.72 -4.41 -8.58
N ARG A 140 -15.05 -4.08 -9.70
CA ARG A 140 -13.62 -3.72 -9.70
C ARG A 140 -13.42 -2.36 -9.10
N GLN A 141 -12.57 -2.28 -8.06
CA GLN A 141 -12.39 -1.08 -7.26
C GLN A 141 -11.00 -1.03 -6.62
N ARG A 142 -10.59 0.15 -6.20
CA ARG A 142 -9.45 0.33 -5.32
C ARG A 142 -9.85 0.03 -3.89
N LEU A 143 -9.02 -0.70 -3.17
CA LEU A 143 -9.10 -0.92 -1.72
C LEU A 143 -7.84 -0.37 -1.05
N ASP A 144 -8.03 0.19 0.15
CA ASP A 144 -6.94 0.69 0.99
C ASP A 144 -7.19 0.23 2.43
N THR A 145 -7.18 -1.09 2.64
CA THR A 145 -7.31 -1.73 3.95
C THR A 145 -5.94 -2.17 4.49
N PRO A 146 -5.76 -2.49 5.77
CA PRO A 146 -4.45 -2.83 6.32
C PRO A 146 -3.71 -3.96 5.59
N LEU A 147 -4.37 -5.08 5.26
CA LEU A 147 -3.73 -6.25 4.65
C LEU A 147 -4.15 -6.52 3.20
N ALA A 148 -5.08 -5.74 2.64
CA ALA A 148 -5.39 -5.72 1.22
C ALA A 148 -5.43 -4.27 0.76
N GLY A 149 -4.43 -3.85 0.00
CA GLY A 149 -4.21 -2.44 -0.29
C GLY A 149 -3.66 -2.14 -1.67
N ALA A 150 -3.92 -0.93 -2.13
CA ALA A 150 -3.56 -0.48 -3.46
C ALA A 150 -2.04 -0.35 -3.70
N ASP A 151 -1.23 -0.21 -2.65
CA ASP A 151 0.24 0.02 -2.73
C ASP A 151 0.67 0.89 -3.94
N ASP A 152 0.09 2.09 -4.04
CA ASP A 152 0.29 3.02 -5.16
C ASP A 152 1.71 3.65 -5.15
N ALA A 153 2.73 2.80 -5.15
CA ALA A 153 4.14 3.19 -5.01
C ALA A 153 4.85 3.43 -6.34
N ARG A 154 4.25 3.03 -7.46
CA ARG A 154 4.82 3.12 -8.83
C ARG A 154 3.79 3.68 -9.82
N MET A 155 3.75 3.17 -11.05
CA MET A 155 2.88 3.71 -12.10
C MET A 155 1.41 3.39 -11.86
N LEU A 156 1.07 2.15 -11.58
CA LEU A 156 -0.29 1.69 -11.36
C LEU A 156 -0.42 0.96 -10.03
N PRO A 157 -1.55 1.16 -9.30
CA PRO A 157 -1.82 0.51 -8.03
C PRO A 157 -2.35 -0.91 -8.22
N ASN A 158 -2.40 -1.67 -7.11
CA ASN A 158 -3.23 -2.87 -7.04
C ASN A 158 -4.70 -2.48 -7.09
N LEU A 159 -5.51 -3.31 -7.76
CA LEU A 159 -6.96 -3.14 -7.89
C LEU A 159 -7.66 -4.47 -7.61
N PHE A 160 -8.90 -4.43 -7.10
CA PHE A 160 -9.56 -5.60 -6.55
C PHE A 160 -10.98 -5.77 -7.13
N GLU A 161 -11.38 -7.01 -7.36
CA GLU A 161 -12.78 -7.40 -7.60
C GLU A 161 -13.40 -7.77 -6.25
N ALA A 162 -14.35 -6.95 -5.78
CA ALA A 162 -14.84 -7.06 -4.42
C ALA A 162 -16.28 -6.59 -4.26
N ALA A 163 -16.95 -7.09 -3.21
CA ALA A 163 -18.15 -6.53 -2.63
C ALA A 163 -17.80 -5.94 -1.25
N VAL A 164 -18.12 -4.68 -1.02
CA VAL A 164 -17.82 -3.98 0.23
C VAL A 164 -19.07 -3.31 0.76
N VAL A 165 -19.36 -3.52 2.05
CA VAL A 165 -20.44 -2.85 2.79
C VAL A 165 -19.81 -2.04 3.91
N SER A 166 -20.19 -0.77 4.05
CA SER A 166 -19.84 0.05 5.21
C SER A 166 -21.08 0.64 5.85
N ASN A 167 -21.09 0.75 7.18
CA ASN A 167 -22.20 1.29 7.96
C ASN A 167 -21.69 2.17 9.10
N THR A 168 -22.38 3.29 9.36
CA THR A 168 -22.08 4.25 10.43
C THR A 168 -23.31 4.58 11.30
N ASP A 169 -24.28 3.66 11.44
CA ASP A 169 -25.45 3.84 12.29
C ASP A 169 -25.11 3.87 13.78
N ILE A 170 -24.06 3.17 14.19
CA ILE A 170 -23.57 3.19 15.56
C ILE A 170 -22.71 4.44 15.74
N GLN A 171 -23.05 5.25 16.74
CA GLN A 171 -22.34 6.50 17.01
C GLN A 171 -20.83 6.27 17.15
N ASP A 172 -20.04 7.14 16.51
CA ASP A 172 -18.57 7.12 16.52
C ASP A 172 -17.93 5.80 16.05
N THR A 173 -18.73 4.94 15.39
CA THR A 173 -18.30 3.61 14.95
C THR A 173 -18.53 3.45 13.45
N THR A 174 -17.52 2.93 12.75
CA THR A 174 -17.66 2.46 11.37
C THR A 174 -17.50 0.95 11.35
N LEU A 175 -18.48 0.25 10.78
CA LEU A 175 -18.44 -1.18 10.50
C LEU A 175 -18.15 -1.38 9.02
N ILE A 176 -17.27 -2.33 8.69
CA ILE A 176 -16.94 -2.70 7.31
C ILE A 176 -17.05 -4.21 7.20
N LEU A 177 -17.65 -4.69 6.11
CA LEU A 177 -17.60 -6.07 5.66
C LEU A 177 -17.20 -6.06 4.19
N ALA A 178 -16.20 -6.83 3.82
CA ALA A 178 -15.72 -6.95 2.45
C ALA A 178 -15.53 -8.43 2.09
N HIS A 179 -15.77 -8.75 0.82
CA HIS A 179 -15.39 -10.03 0.23
C HIS A 179 -14.67 -9.73 -1.08
N VAL A 180 -13.41 -10.17 -1.17
CA VAL A 180 -12.50 -9.91 -2.27
C VAL A 180 -12.21 -11.21 -3.00
N THR A 181 -12.49 -11.27 -4.29
CA THR A 181 -12.34 -12.49 -5.09
C THR A 181 -11.10 -12.49 -5.96
N LYS A 182 -10.71 -11.31 -6.48
CA LYS A 182 -9.57 -11.19 -7.40
C LYS A 182 -8.77 -9.91 -7.16
N GLU A 183 -7.52 -9.94 -7.58
CA GLU A 183 -6.60 -8.81 -7.59
C GLU A 183 -5.94 -8.68 -8.96
N SER A 184 -5.80 -7.43 -9.42
CA SER A 184 -4.87 -7.04 -10.47
C SER A 184 -3.69 -6.34 -9.81
N VAL A 185 -2.53 -6.97 -9.87
CA VAL A 185 -1.32 -6.49 -9.18
C VAL A 185 -0.76 -5.26 -9.87
N GLY A 186 -0.42 -4.24 -9.07
CA GLY A 186 0.18 -3.01 -9.54
C GLY A 186 1.62 -3.22 -10.05
N THR A 187 2.11 -2.24 -10.79
CA THR A 187 3.42 -2.33 -11.44
C THR A 187 4.60 -2.50 -10.47
N PHE A 188 4.43 -2.17 -9.18
CA PHE A 188 5.49 -2.38 -8.18
C PHE A 188 5.87 -3.85 -8.02
N GLY A 189 4.93 -4.79 -8.15
CA GLY A 189 5.19 -6.23 -8.02
C GLY A 189 6.39 -6.69 -8.86
N ASN A 190 6.58 -6.12 -10.03
CA ASN A 190 7.64 -6.52 -10.96
C ASN A 190 9.08 -6.31 -10.44
N VAL A 191 9.31 -5.56 -9.33
CA VAL A 191 10.65 -5.45 -8.72
C VAL A 191 11.19 -6.78 -8.19
N TYR A 192 10.30 -7.70 -7.83
CA TYR A 192 10.72 -8.96 -7.19
C TYR A 192 11.31 -9.98 -8.17
N GLY A 193 11.14 -9.78 -9.47
CA GLY A 193 11.66 -10.70 -10.50
C GLY A 193 10.97 -12.07 -10.43
N ALA A 194 11.51 -13.02 -9.65
CA ALA A 194 10.91 -14.32 -9.42
C ALA A 194 10.13 -14.34 -8.08
N PRO A 195 8.97 -15.04 -8.00
CA PRO A 195 8.25 -15.26 -6.76
C PRO A 195 9.13 -15.95 -5.70
N SER A 196 9.06 -15.46 -4.46
CA SER A 196 9.87 -15.97 -3.35
C SER A 196 9.30 -15.56 -1.98
N ALA A 197 9.91 -16.05 -0.91
CA ALA A 197 9.60 -15.60 0.45
C ALA A 197 9.66 -14.06 0.58
N LEU A 198 10.60 -13.40 -0.12
CA LEU A 198 10.69 -11.94 -0.14
C LEU A 198 9.41 -11.29 -0.67
N SER A 199 8.85 -11.76 -1.80
CA SER A 199 7.61 -11.19 -2.34
C SER A 199 6.42 -11.44 -1.39
N LEU A 200 6.27 -12.65 -0.88
CA LEU A 200 5.17 -13.05 0.00
C LEU A 200 5.13 -12.25 1.32
N GLN A 201 6.29 -11.86 1.84
CA GLN A 201 6.41 -11.09 3.07
C GLN A 201 6.60 -9.58 2.85
N SER A 202 6.50 -9.11 1.61
CA SER A 202 6.72 -7.71 1.23
C SER A 202 5.54 -7.07 0.52
N GLY A 203 4.33 -7.60 0.71
CA GLY A 203 3.09 -7.07 0.14
C GLY A 203 2.71 -7.67 -1.21
N TYR A 204 3.36 -8.77 -1.63
CA TYR A 204 3.09 -9.47 -2.88
C TYR A 204 3.17 -10.98 -2.69
N GLY A 205 2.37 -11.73 -3.44
CA GLY A 205 2.29 -13.19 -3.30
C GLY A 205 3.32 -13.94 -4.16
N LEU A 206 3.19 -15.25 -4.17
CA LEU A 206 3.97 -16.13 -5.03
C LEU A 206 3.44 -16.17 -6.47
N GLY A 207 2.18 -15.78 -6.69
CA GLY A 207 1.52 -15.70 -7.99
C GLY A 207 1.26 -14.27 -8.47
N TYR A 208 2.01 -13.28 -7.99
CA TYR A 208 1.77 -11.88 -8.36
C TYR A 208 1.85 -11.64 -9.88
N LYS A 209 2.61 -12.44 -10.61
CA LYS A 209 2.73 -12.32 -12.07
C LYS A 209 1.45 -12.67 -12.81
N GLU A 210 0.58 -13.50 -12.23
CA GLU A 210 -0.70 -13.86 -12.82
C GLU A 210 -1.71 -12.70 -12.84
N GLY A 211 -1.52 -11.70 -11.97
CA GLY A 211 -2.33 -10.49 -11.91
C GLY A 211 -1.64 -9.25 -12.49
N THR A 212 -0.50 -9.39 -13.16
CA THR A 212 0.20 -8.26 -13.79
C THR A 212 -0.43 -7.87 -15.15
N SER A 213 0.00 -6.73 -15.70
CA SER A 213 -0.48 -6.21 -16.99
C SER A 213 -2.01 -6.03 -17.06
N GLY A 214 -2.67 -5.82 -15.90
CA GLY A 214 -4.09 -5.49 -15.80
C GLY A 214 -5.03 -6.70 -15.80
N GLU A 215 -4.51 -7.91 -15.67
CA GLU A 215 -5.31 -9.10 -15.45
C GLU A 215 -5.80 -9.17 -13.99
N PHE A 216 -6.95 -9.78 -13.76
CA PHE A 216 -7.52 -9.99 -12.44
C PHE A 216 -7.44 -11.50 -12.13
N ALA A 217 -6.48 -11.89 -11.30
CA ALA A 217 -6.29 -13.27 -10.86
C ALA A 217 -6.97 -13.51 -9.49
N ASP A 218 -7.29 -14.78 -9.22
CA ASP A 218 -7.88 -15.23 -7.96
C ASP A 218 -6.97 -14.88 -6.76
N MET A 219 -7.56 -14.53 -5.61
CA MET A 219 -6.80 -14.14 -4.41
C MET A 219 -5.87 -15.24 -3.92
N GLY A 220 -6.27 -16.50 -4.04
CA GLY A 220 -5.43 -17.66 -3.72
C GLY A 220 -4.28 -17.84 -4.70
N VAL A 221 -4.54 -17.64 -6.00
CA VAL A 221 -3.50 -17.64 -7.06
C VAL A 221 -2.47 -16.54 -6.79
N ILE A 222 -2.91 -15.32 -6.48
CA ILE A 222 -2.00 -14.23 -6.11
C ILE A 222 -1.14 -14.61 -4.91
N ALA A 223 -1.74 -15.18 -3.86
CA ALA A 223 -1.02 -15.52 -2.65
C ALA A 223 0.01 -16.65 -2.86
N LEU A 224 -0.40 -17.77 -3.46
CA LEU A 224 0.34 -19.04 -3.41
C LEU A 224 0.79 -19.57 -4.77
N GLY A 225 0.41 -18.92 -5.88
CA GLY A 225 0.80 -19.30 -7.23
C GLY A 225 -0.29 -19.99 -8.04
N GLU A 226 0.02 -20.25 -9.30
CA GLU A 226 -0.86 -20.86 -10.28
C GLU A 226 -1.46 -22.20 -9.77
N GLY A 227 -2.75 -22.38 -10.03
CA GLY A 227 -3.49 -23.59 -9.62
C GLY A 227 -4.10 -23.53 -8.22
N THR A 228 -3.82 -22.50 -7.43
CA THR A 228 -4.38 -22.32 -6.06
C THR A 228 -5.60 -21.40 -6.10
N ASN A 229 -6.75 -21.91 -6.54
CA ASN A 229 -8.01 -21.14 -6.50
C ASN A 229 -8.69 -21.33 -5.15
N THR A 230 -9.21 -20.24 -4.57
CA THR A 230 -9.94 -20.24 -3.31
C THR A 230 -11.24 -19.43 -3.43
N ASP A 231 -12.06 -19.42 -2.38
CA ASP A 231 -13.24 -18.54 -2.30
C ASP A 231 -12.88 -17.07 -2.00
N GLY A 232 -11.59 -16.70 -2.11
CA GLY A 232 -11.10 -15.33 -1.91
C GLY A 232 -10.84 -14.97 -0.45
N VAL A 233 -10.98 -13.67 -0.11
CA VAL A 233 -10.73 -13.13 1.23
C VAL A 233 -11.96 -12.41 1.74
N THR A 234 -12.51 -12.84 2.88
CA THR A 234 -13.58 -12.14 3.59
C THR A 234 -12.95 -11.32 4.72
N ALA A 235 -13.23 -10.01 4.76
CA ALA A 235 -12.70 -9.12 5.79
C ALA A 235 -13.82 -8.41 6.54
N GLY A 236 -13.72 -8.36 7.87
CA GLY A 236 -14.59 -7.59 8.75
C GLY A 236 -13.80 -6.56 9.54
N ALA A 237 -14.39 -5.37 9.78
CA ALA A 237 -13.71 -4.36 10.58
C ALA A 237 -14.66 -3.55 11.47
N VAL A 238 -14.12 -3.13 12.61
CA VAL A 238 -14.69 -2.14 13.51
C VAL A 238 -13.68 -1.01 13.71
N ILE A 239 -14.08 0.23 13.40
CA ILE A 239 -13.28 1.43 13.64
C ILE A 239 -14.08 2.31 14.62
N TYR A 240 -13.48 2.63 15.79
CA TYR A 240 -14.13 3.38 16.86
C TYR A 240 -13.36 4.66 17.21
N LYS A 241 -14.10 5.79 17.29
CA LYS A 241 -13.56 7.12 17.56
C LYS A 241 -14.32 7.88 18.68
N GLY A 242 -15.10 7.16 19.51
CA GLY A 242 -15.95 7.76 20.54
C GLY A 242 -15.22 8.27 21.79
N ILE A 243 -13.92 8.05 21.90
CA ILE A 243 -13.08 8.59 22.97
C ILE A 243 -12.20 9.70 22.40
N GLU A 244 -12.23 10.88 23.01
CA GLU A 244 -11.45 12.02 22.53
C GLU A 244 -9.95 11.69 22.42
N GLY A 245 -9.38 11.96 21.27
CA GLY A 245 -7.97 11.68 20.97
C GLY A 245 -7.65 10.22 20.66
N LEU A 246 -8.55 9.26 20.89
CA LEU A 246 -8.34 7.84 20.65
C LEU A 246 -9.05 7.37 19.36
N ASN A 247 -8.31 6.70 18.50
CA ASN A 247 -8.82 5.96 17.35
C ASN A 247 -8.41 4.50 17.48
N LEU A 248 -9.38 3.60 17.51
CA LEU A 248 -9.19 2.16 17.56
C LEU A 248 -9.67 1.54 16.27
N GLN A 249 -8.95 0.55 15.77
CA GLN A 249 -9.41 -0.28 14.68
C GLN A 249 -9.04 -1.74 14.93
N ALA A 250 -9.97 -2.62 14.58
CA ALA A 250 -9.81 -4.05 14.58
C ALA A 250 -10.31 -4.60 13.24
N TRP A 251 -9.49 -5.43 12.62
CA TRP A 251 -9.78 -6.10 11.36
C TRP A 251 -9.56 -7.59 11.54
N ASP A 252 -10.39 -8.38 10.88
CA ASP A 252 -10.28 -9.82 10.74
C ASP A 252 -10.34 -10.16 9.24
N TYR A 253 -9.31 -10.83 8.72
CA TYR A 253 -9.20 -11.27 7.33
C TYR A 253 -9.20 -12.78 7.30
N TYR A 254 -10.27 -13.36 6.80
CA TYR A 254 -10.39 -14.79 6.57
C TYR A 254 -10.10 -15.07 5.10
N ALA A 255 -8.85 -15.40 4.77
CA ALA A 255 -8.45 -15.88 3.47
C ALA A 255 -8.77 -17.37 3.39
N HIS A 256 -9.82 -17.69 2.65
CA HIS A 256 -10.38 -19.05 2.60
C HIS A 256 -9.31 -20.09 2.24
N ASP A 257 -9.18 -21.13 3.07
CA ASP A 257 -8.22 -22.24 2.96
C ASP A 257 -6.73 -21.86 3.02
N ILE A 258 -6.40 -20.59 3.34
CA ILE A 258 -5.02 -20.10 3.41
C ILE A 258 -4.64 -19.73 4.84
N LEU A 259 -5.22 -18.62 5.34
CA LEU A 259 -4.94 -18.09 6.69
C LEU A 259 -6.07 -17.19 7.19
N ASN A 260 -6.12 -17.03 8.51
CA ASN A 260 -6.84 -15.96 9.18
C ASN A 260 -5.83 -14.96 9.74
N ALA A 261 -6.03 -13.67 9.46
CA ALA A 261 -5.18 -12.60 9.96
C ALA A 261 -6.01 -11.58 10.76
N ILE A 262 -5.62 -11.36 12.01
CA ILE A 262 -6.18 -10.31 12.87
C ILE A 262 -5.22 -9.12 12.87
N TYR A 263 -5.73 -7.94 12.54
CA TYR A 263 -5.00 -6.68 12.66
C TYR A 263 -5.67 -5.77 13.67
N LEU A 264 -4.90 -5.28 14.63
CA LEU A 264 -5.33 -4.30 15.61
C LEU A 264 -4.45 -3.05 15.55
N GLN A 265 -5.06 -1.86 15.65
CA GLN A 265 -4.33 -0.61 15.84
C GLN A 265 -5.04 0.31 16.82
N ALA A 266 -4.25 0.95 17.66
CA ALA A 266 -4.68 2.04 18.52
C ALA A 266 -3.81 3.27 18.25
N ASP A 267 -4.45 4.42 18.04
CA ASP A 267 -3.79 5.72 17.94
C ASP A 267 -4.35 6.65 19.02
N TYR A 268 -3.49 7.21 19.85
CA TYR A 268 -3.87 8.17 20.90
C TYR A 268 -3.14 9.50 20.73
N LYS A 269 -3.89 10.57 20.59
CA LYS A 269 -3.37 11.94 20.48
C LYS A 269 -3.56 12.68 21.81
N LEU A 270 -2.45 13.00 22.44
CA LEU A 270 -2.40 13.81 23.67
C LEU A 270 -1.68 15.12 23.35
N SER A 271 -2.44 16.20 23.15
CA SER A 271 -1.90 17.52 22.76
C SER A 271 -1.07 17.44 21.47
N THR A 272 0.22 17.69 21.52
CA THR A 272 1.15 17.61 20.38
C THR A 272 1.75 16.22 20.20
N VAL A 273 1.60 15.31 21.17
CA VAL A 273 2.15 13.95 21.11
C VAL A 273 1.12 12.99 20.57
N LYS A 274 1.52 12.09 19.70
CA LYS A 274 0.73 10.96 19.23
C LYS A 274 1.45 9.66 19.59
N LEU A 275 0.75 8.73 20.24
CA LEU A 275 1.20 7.37 20.52
C LEU A 275 0.38 6.42 19.66
N SER A 276 1.02 5.40 19.10
CA SER A 276 0.34 4.39 18.30
C SER A 276 0.89 3.01 18.63
N ALA A 277 0.04 2.00 18.56
CA ALA A 277 0.39 0.59 18.69
C ALA A 277 -0.29 -0.23 17.60
N GLN A 278 0.38 -1.26 17.11
CA GLN A 278 -0.13 -2.22 16.12
C GLN A 278 0.13 -3.65 16.60
N TYR A 279 -0.76 -4.56 16.17
CA TYR A 279 -0.60 -5.98 16.36
C TYR A 279 -1.16 -6.73 15.16
N ILE A 280 -0.43 -7.74 14.66
CA ILE A 280 -0.89 -8.70 13.66
C ILE A 280 -0.66 -10.10 14.23
N ASN A 281 -1.67 -10.94 14.09
CA ASN A 281 -1.58 -12.38 14.34
C ASN A 281 -2.16 -13.13 13.15
N GLU A 282 -1.45 -14.14 12.68
CA GLU A 282 -1.89 -15.00 11.60
C GLU A 282 -1.87 -16.46 12.04
N SER A 283 -2.89 -17.22 11.61
CA SER A 283 -3.01 -18.66 11.80
C SER A 283 -3.54 -19.32 10.55
N ASP A 284 -3.23 -20.59 10.32
CA ASP A 284 -3.80 -21.36 9.23
C ASP A 284 -5.30 -21.63 9.43
N VAL A 285 -6.03 -21.76 8.32
CA VAL A 285 -7.46 -22.10 8.31
C VAL A 285 -7.80 -23.03 7.14
N GLY A 286 -8.92 -23.75 7.27
CA GLY A 286 -9.43 -24.64 6.23
C GLY A 286 -8.40 -25.70 5.83
N ASP A 287 -8.13 -25.81 4.55
CA ASP A 287 -7.18 -26.79 4.00
C ASP A 287 -5.71 -26.42 4.22
N ALA A 288 -5.42 -25.27 4.86
CA ALA A 288 -4.08 -24.77 5.19
C ALA A 288 -3.12 -24.78 3.99
N LEU A 289 -3.57 -24.23 2.86
CA LEU A 289 -2.82 -24.27 1.59
C LEU A 289 -1.46 -23.54 1.66
N ALA A 290 -1.29 -22.61 2.60
CA ALA A 290 0.02 -21.98 2.90
C ALA A 290 0.87 -22.81 3.87
N GLY A 291 0.41 -24.01 4.28
CA GLY A 291 1.00 -24.78 5.36
C GLY A 291 0.57 -24.29 6.74
N SER A 292 1.29 -24.72 7.78
CA SER A 292 1.03 -24.24 9.14
C SER A 292 1.45 -22.77 9.26
N VAL A 293 0.51 -21.89 9.56
CA VAL A 293 0.74 -20.45 9.78
C VAL A 293 0.61 -20.15 11.27
N ASP A 294 1.66 -19.59 11.86
CA ASP A 294 1.68 -19.12 13.26
C ASP A 294 2.61 -17.90 13.33
N SER A 295 2.05 -16.73 13.07
CA SER A 295 2.83 -15.51 12.92
C SER A 295 2.34 -14.42 13.87
N ASN A 296 3.29 -13.69 14.47
CA ASN A 296 3.01 -12.61 15.40
C ASN A 296 3.92 -11.41 15.13
N TYR A 297 3.30 -10.25 14.93
CA TYR A 297 3.97 -8.97 14.80
C TYR A 297 3.36 -7.94 15.74
N TRP A 298 4.19 -7.11 16.35
CA TRP A 298 3.73 -5.94 17.06
C TRP A 298 4.63 -4.72 16.79
N ALA A 299 4.05 -3.53 16.91
CA ALA A 299 4.79 -2.29 16.75
C ALA A 299 4.24 -1.19 17.66
N VAL A 300 5.15 -0.28 18.06
CA VAL A 300 4.81 0.96 18.76
C VAL A 300 5.44 2.14 18.05
N LYS A 301 4.78 3.31 18.15
CA LYS A 301 5.23 4.56 17.56
C LYS A 301 4.90 5.73 18.48
N ALA A 302 5.86 6.61 18.67
CA ALA A 302 5.66 7.89 19.34
C ALA A 302 6.07 9.03 18.41
N GLY A 303 5.20 10.00 18.25
CA GLY A 303 5.44 11.14 17.37
C GLY A 303 4.98 12.45 17.97
N THR A 304 5.46 13.54 17.41
CA THR A 304 5.07 14.90 17.78
C THR A 304 4.97 15.81 16.57
N SER A 305 4.16 16.87 16.68
CA SER A 305 4.06 17.90 15.66
C SER A 305 3.96 19.29 16.31
N PHE A 306 4.72 20.24 15.76
CA PHE A 306 4.69 21.63 16.20
C PHE A 306 4.92 22.55 14.99
N GLY A 307 3.97 23.45 14.74
CA GLY A 307 3.99 24.29 13.54
C GLY A 307 4.00 23.41 12.27
N GLY A 308 4.96 23.67 11.37
CA GLY A 308 5.18 22.85 10.15
C GLY A 308 6.01 21.59 10.39
N LEU A 309 6.69 21.48 11.54
CA LEU A 309 7.56 20.36 11.88
C LEU A 309 6.76 19.17 12.43
N SER A 310 7.10 17.96 12.00
CA SER A 310 6.63 16.71 12.61
C SER A 310 7.72 15.65 12.59
N GLY A 311 7.70 14.75 13.57
CA GLY A 311 8.65 13.64 13.64
C GLY A 311 8.12 12.50 14.47
N TYR A 312 8.67 11.30 14.28
CA TYR A 312 8.36 10.14 15.08
C TYR A 312 9.53 9.17 15.20
N ALA A 313 9.47 8.34 16.23
CA ALA A 313 10.24 7.12 16.35
C ALA A 313 9.28 5.92 16.46
N ALA A 314 9.67 4.79 15.90
CA ALA A 314 8.91 3.55 15.94
C ALA A 314 9.83 2.36 16.17
N TYR A 315 9.27 1.30 16.76
CA TYR A 315 9.90 0.00 16.91
C TYR A 315 8.88 -1.09 16.61
N SER A 316 9.35 -2.19 16.03
CA SER A 316 8.54 -3.37 15.76
C SER A 316 9.33 -4.65 15.92
N GLN A 317 8.61 -5.75 16.13
CA GLN A 317 9.17 -7.08 16.22
C GLN A 317 8.23 -8.08 15.53
N THR A 318 8.80 -8.98 14.73
CA THR A 318 8.16 -10.19 14.23
C THR A 318 8.81 -11.39 14.90
N ALA A 319 8.03 -12.18 15.61
CA ALA A 319 8.51 -13.38 16.28
C ALA A 319 8.87 -14.48 15.28
N ASP A 320 9.67 -15.45 15.69
CA ASP A 320 9.85 -16.72 15.00
C ASP A 320 8.92 -17.81 15.55
N SER A 321 8.67 -18.82 14.72
CA SER A 321 7.92 -20.03 15.09
C SER A 321 8.47 -21.21 14.30
N ASP A 322 9.24 -22.08 14.97
CA ASP A 322 10.00 -23.20 14.38
C ASP A 322 9.15 -24.21 13.58
N ASN A 323 7.84 -24.27 13.83
CA ASN A 323 6.95 -25.26 13.21
C ASN A 323 6.02 -24.66 12.15
N ALA A 324 6.16 -23.37 11.87
CA ALA A 324 5.30 -22.65 10.94
C ALA A 324 5.96 -22.49 9.57
N SER A 325 5.12 -22.40 8.53
CA SER A 325 5.52 -21.90 7.23
C SER A 325 6.11 -20.50 7.38
N MET A 326 7.12 -20.16 6.57
CA MET A 326 7.86 -18.89 6.70
C MET A 326 8.45 -18.65 8.11
N ASN A 327 8.61 -19.73 8.93
CA ASN A 327 9.15 -19.68 10.29
C ASN A 327 8.49 -18.61 11.20
N GLY A 328 7.21 -18.32 10.98
CA GLY A 328 6.48 -17.28 11.74
C GLY A 328 6.53 -15.87 11.15
N GLY A 329 7.12 -15.68 9.99
CA GLY A 329 7.06 -14.40 9.28
C GLY A 329 5.64 -14.08 8.79
N ILE A 330 5.29 -12.79 8.77
CA ILE A 330 3.96 -12.32 8.36
C ILE A 330 3.76 -12.49 6.84
N LEU A 331 2.62 -13.03 6.44
CA LEU A 331 2.22 -13.20 5.05
C LEU A 331 1.34 -12.03 4.61
N THR A 332 1.81 -11.24 3.65
CA THR A 332 1.10 -10.06 3.15
C THR A 332 0.98 -10.08 1.62
N PRO A 333 0.27 -11.04 1.02
CA PRO A 333 0.29 -11.24 -0.43
C PRO A 333 -0.55 -10.22 -1.23
N TRP A 334 -1.38 -9.40 -0.59
CA TRP A 334 -2.40 -8.58 -1.25
C TRP A 334 -2.15 -7.07 -1.10
N GLY A 335 -0.90 -6.61 -1.13
CA GLY A 335 -0.52 -5.20 -1.20
C GLY A 335 -0.60 -4.42 0.11
N GLY A 336 -1.25 -4.92 1.13
CA GLY A 336 -1.37 -4.25 2.43
C GLY A 336 -0.12 -4.43 3.28
N MET A 337 0.44 -3.32 3.79
CA MET A 337 1.63 -3.35 4.67
C MET A 337 1.55 -2.22 5.70
N PRO A 338 0.83 -2.42 6.80
CA PRO A 338 0.53 -1.35 7.75
C PRO A 338 1.64 -1.05 8.76
N ALA A 339 2.89 -1.45 8.53
CA ALA A 339 3.98 -1.39 9.50
C ALA A 339 4.54 0.02 9.74
N PHE A 340 4.73 0.40 11.01
CA PHE A 340 5.32 1.69 11.38
C PHE A 340 6.80 1.81 11.03
N THR A 341 7.50 0.69 10.93
CA THR A 341 8.95 0.61 10.68
C THR A 341 9.30 0.33 9.22
N GLN A 342 8.32 0.27 8.32
CA GLN A 342 8.56 0.03 6.90
C GLN A 342 9.50 1.08 6.29
N GLY A 343 10.51 0.65 5.52
CA GLY A 343 11.32 1.49 4.64
C GLY A 343 10.53 1.90 3.38
N MET A 344 11.14 2.65 2.47
CA MET A 344 10.52 3.01 1.20
C MET A 344 10.52 1.83 0.22
N VAL A 345 11.56 1.00 0.27
CA VAL A 345 11.72 -0.22 -0.51
C VAL A 345 12.13 -1.42 0.34
N THR A 346 12.78 -1.21 1.49
CA THR A 346 13.14 -2.28 2.42
C THR A 346 11.96 -2.59 3.33
N ARG A 347 11.43 -3.82 3.22
CA ARG A 347 10.18 -4.25 3.86
C ARG A 347 10.41 -5.46 4.79
N HIS A 348 11.60 -5.54 5.43
CA HIS A 348 12.04 -6.70 6.20
C HIS A 348 11.38 -6.86 7.57
N MET A 349 10.64 -5.84 8.05
CA MET A 349 9.97 -5.89 9.35
C MET A 349 8.97 -7.05 9.51
N PHE A 350 8.57 -7.70 8.42
CA PHE A 350 7.67 -8.87 8.45
C PHE A 350 8.40 -10.20 8.27
N PHE A 351 9.71 -10.18 8.12
CA PHE A 351 10.48 -11.43 8.18
C PHE A 351 10.43 -11.99 9.60
N SER A 352 10.41 -13.29 9.70
CA SER A 352 10.54 -14.02 10.97
C SER A 352 11.83 -13.60 11.69
N ASP A 353 11.82 -13.62 13.02
CA ASP A 353 12.99 -13.30 13.85
C ASP A 353 13.60 -11.91 13.51
N THR A 354 12.73 -10.89 13.37
CA THR A 354 13.19 -9.57 12.95
C THR A 354 12.72 -8.48 13.88
N ASP A 355 13.70 -7.72 14.39
CA ASP A 355 13.50 -6.46 15.10
C ASP A 355 13.74 -5.29 14.15
N ALA A 356 12.95 -4.23 14.25
CA ALA A 356 13.15 -3.04 13.43
C ALA A 356 12.89 -1.76 14.22
N TRP A 357 13.68 -0.71 13.94
CA TRP A 357 13.40 0.61 14.45
C TRP A 357 13.51 1.67 13.35
N LYS A 358 12.73 2.73 13.48
CA LYS A 358 12.67 3.82 12.51
C LYS A 358 12.57 5.17 13.20
N VAL A 359 13.27 6.15 12.64
CA VAL A 359 13.07 7.57 12.95
C VAL A 359 12.74 8.31 11.67
N ALA A 360 11.81 9.27 11.75
CA ALA A 360 11.44 10.09 10.61
C ALA A 360 11.08 11.50 11.04
N GLY A 361 11.35 12.45 10.16
CA GLY A 361 11.00 13.85 10.34
C GLY A 361 10.50 14.47 9.06
N SER A 362 9.61 15.47 9.16
CA SER A 362 9.16 16.24 8.00
C SER A 362 8.89 17.69 8.38
N TYR A 363 9.02 18.57 7.40
CA TYR A 363 8.66 19.97 7.52
C TYR A 363 7.77 20.40 6.35
N LYS A 364 6.65 21.06 6.67
CA LYS A 364 5.73 21.63 5.69
C LYS A 364 5.95 23.13 5.59
N PHE A 365 6.47 23.59 4.44
CA PHE A 365 6.59 24.99 4.06
C PHE A 365 5.26 25.43 3.42
N SER A 366 4.28 25.76 4.26
CA SER A 366 2.89 25.98 3.80
C SER A 366 2.79 27.07 2.74
N ASP A 367 3.55 28.16 2.88
CA ASP A 367 3.52 29.30 1.96
C ASP A 367 4.14 28.97 0.58
N LEU A 368 4.98 27.94 0.51
CA LEU A 368 5.64 27.48 -0.71
C LEU A 368 4.93 26.29 -1.36
N GLY A 369 3.95 25.66 -0.67
CA GLY A 369 3.37 24.41 -1.13
C GLY A 369 4.33 23.22 -1.09
N ILE A 370 5.44 23.31 -0.31
CA ILE A 370 6.47 22.29 -0.25
C ILE A 370 6.37 21.51 1.05
N LYS A 371 6.54 20.18 0.97
CA LYS A 371 6.78 19.30 2.11
C LYS A 371 8.07 18.52 1.88
N ALA A 372 8.99 18.59 2.82
CA ALA A 372 10.22 17.82 2.83
C ALA A 372 10.20 16.82 4.00
N SER A 373 10.65 15.59 3.75
CA SER A 373 10.70 14.51 4.74
C SER A 373 12.01 13.76 4.64
N VAL A 374 12.50 13.24 5.77
CA VAL A 374 13.70 12.40 5.87
C VAL A 374 13.41 11.23 6.81
N TYR A 375 14.08 10.11 6.62
CA TYR A 375 13.97 8.97 7.53
C TYR A 375 15.25 8.13 7.55
N TYR A 376 15.36 7.34 8.59
CA TYR A 376 16.26 6.20 8.72
C TYR A 376 15.51 5.03 9.35
N VAL A 377 15.74 3.84 8.84
CA VAL A 377 15.20 2.59 9.38
C VAL A 377 16.29 1.52 9.36
N GLU A 378 16.28 0.66 10.37
CA GLU A 378 17.18 -0.47 10.51
C GLU A 378 16.39 -1.72 10.88
N PHE A 379 16.81 -2.85 10.34
CA PHE A 379 16.21 -4.18 10.51
C PHE A 379 17.30 -5.15 10.95
N ASP A 380 17.20 -5.67 12.16
CA ASP A 380 18.01 -6.79 12.64
C ASP A 380 17.29 -8.09 12.29
N VAL A 381 17.71 -8.70 11.17
CA VAL A 381 17.12 -9.91 10.61
C VAL A 381 17.84 -11.12 11.21
N GLY A 382 17.10 -11.96 11.93
CA GLY A 382 17.64 -13.15 12.58
C GLY A 382 17.83 -14.35 11.64
N GLN A 383 18.33 -15.45 12.18
CA GLN A 383 18.65 -16.67 11.39
C GLN A 383 17.43 -17.45 10.95
N SER A 384 16.29 -17.28 11.65
CA SER A 384 15.04 -17.99 11.34
C SER A 384 14.31 -17.41 10.13
N ASN A 385 14.82 -16.31 9.50
CA ASN A 385 14.22 -15.74 8.32
C ASN A 385 14.23 -16.70 7.11
N THR A 386 13.22 -16.61 6.24
CA THR A 386 13.06 -17.48 5.06
C THR A 386 13.61 -16.86 3.77
N TYR A 387 14.00 -15.58 3.78
CA TYR A 387 14.61 -14.93 2.63
C TYR A 387 16.06 -15.37 2.41
N LYS A 388 16.84 -15.47 3.49
CA LYS A 388 18.22 -16.00 3.54
C LYS A 388 18.34 -16.99 4.71
N PRO A 389 17.78 -18.20 4.59
CA PRO A 389 17.70 -19.14 5.71
C PRO A 389 19.06 -19.43 6.36
N GLY A 390 19.10 -19.36 7.69
CA GLY A 390 20.32 -19.61 8.48
C GLY A 390 21.33 -18.46 8.51
N GLN A 391 21.02 -17.30 7.91
CA GLN A 391 21.89 -16.15 7.88
C GLN A 391 21.21 -14.96 8.60
N ALA A 392 21.87 -14.42 9.62
CA ALA A 392 21.47 -13.19 10.28
C ALA A 392 22.26 -12.01 9.72
N TRP A 393 21.62 -10.84 9.57
CA TRP A 393 22.29 -9.60 9.17
C TRP A 393 21.48 -8.37 9.59
N THR A 394 22.11 -7.21 9.56
CA THR A 394 21.44 -5.93 9.76
C THR A 394 21.27 -5.24 8.41
N ALA A 395 20.03 -5.02 7.97
CA ALA A 395 19.70 -4.21 6.82
C ALA A 395 19.32 -2.80 7.25
N SER A 396 19.60 -1.78 6.46
CA SER A 396 19.14 -0.43 6.74
C SER A 396 18.70 0.32 5.49
N GLU A 397 17.89 1.36 5.69
CA GLU A 397 17.52 2.28 4.62
C GLU A 397 17.40 3.70 5.17
N SER A 398 18.06 4.64 4.53
CA SER A 398 17.82 6.06 4.71
C SER A 398 17.18 6.65 3.45
N GLY A 399 16.53 7.79 3.59
CA GLY A 399 15.98 8.45 2.41
C GLY A 399 15.33 9.79 2.70
N PHE A 400 14.94 10.45 1.62
CA PHE A 400 14.18 11.69 1.67
C PHE A 400 13.07 11.74 0.62
N ASP A 401 12.11 12.62 0.83
CA ASP A 401 10.95 12.83 -0.03
C ASP A 401 10.58 14.31 -0.01
N ILE A 402 10.66 14.96 -1.17
CA ILE A 402 10.27 16.35 -1.36
C ILE A 402 9.07 16.38 -2.29
N GLN A 403 7.98 16.98 -1.83
CA GLN A 403 6.73 17.15 -2.57
C GLN A 403 6.47 18.66 -2.76
N TYR A 404 6.03 19.03 -3.95
CA TYR A 404 5.67 20.39 -4.30
C TYR A 404 4.31 20.44 -4.99
N ASP A 405 3.32 21.03 -4.31
CA ASP A 405 2.03 21.33 -4.88
C ASP A 405 2.13 22.64 -5.68
N VAL A 406 2.04 22.54 -7.01
CA VAL A 406 2.28 23.68 -7.91
C VAL A 406 1.08 24.64 -7.86
N ALA A 407 1.23 25.76 -7.17
CA ALA A 407 0.14 26.72 -6.95
C ALA A 407 -0.48 27.25 -8.27
N ALA A 408 0.33 27.38 -9.34
CA ALA A 408 -0.14 27.89 -10.64
C ALA A 408 -0.97 26.87 -11.43
N VAL A 409 -0.92 25.56 -11.08
CA VAL A 409 -1.61 24.49 -11.80
C VAL A 409 -2.30 23.59 -10.77
N LYS A 410 -3.61 23.86 -10.56
CA LYS A 410 -4.40 23.07 -9.62
C LYS A 410 -4.33 21.58 -10.00
N GLY A 411 -4.05 20.71 -9.01
CA GLY A 411 -3.96 19.28 -9.22
C GLY A 411 -2.56 18.76 -9.61
N LEU A 412 -1.60 19.66 -9.95
CA LEU A 412 -0.23 19.25 -10.25
C LEU A 412 0.62 19.18 -8.98
N ASN A 413 1.14 17.98 -8.71
CA ASN A 413 2.12 17.70 -7.67
C ASN A 413 3.40 17.18 -8.30
N LEU A 414 4.53 17.79 -7.98
CA LEU A 414 5.87 17.32 -8.33
C LEU A 414 6.52 16.69 -7.11
N ARG A 415 7.25 15.60 -7.32
CA ARG A 415 7.87 14.85 -6.24
C ARG A 415 9.27 14.41 -6.60
N PHE A 416 10.22 14.62 -5.71
CA PHE A 416 11.56 14.08 -5.79
C PHE A 416 11.82 13.22 -4.57
N ARG A 417 12.20 11.96 -4.79
CA ARG A 417 12.47 10.98 -3.73
C ARG A 417 13.83 10.36 -3.96
N ALA A 418 14.51 10.03 -2.86
CA ALA A 418 15.66 9.15 -2.88
C ALA A 418 15.62 8.20 -1.69
N ASN A 419 16.14 7.00 -1.89
CA ASN A 419 16.31 6.01 -0.84
C ASN A 419 17.61 5.23 -1.08
N PHE A 420 18.25 4.88 0.02
CA PHE A 420 19.59 4.33 0.08
C PHE A 420 19.61 3.07 0.94
N PRO A 421 19.09 1.93 0.43
CA PRO A 421 19.20 0.64 1.11
C PRO A 421 20.65 0.20 1.23
N ARG A 422 21.00 -0.35 2.39
CA ARG A 422 22.31 -0.95 2.67
C ARG A 422 22.08 -2.33 3.25
N ASP A 423 22.88 -3.28 2.78
CA ASP A 423 22.72 -4.69 3.15
C ASP A 423 21.26 -5.17 3.06
N PHE A 424 20.55 -4.76 2.00
CA PHE A 424 19.18 -5.25 1.74
C PHE A 424 19.12 -6.79 1.77
N ALA A 425 20.07 -7.45 1.17
CA ALA A 425 20.59 -8.77 1.50
C ALA A 425 22.08 -8.59 1.79
N PRO A 426 22.73 -9.50 2.52
CA PRO A 426 24.14 -9.35 2.85
C PRO A 426 25.01 -8.96 1.65
N GLY A 427 25.60 -7.76 1.69
CA GLY A 427 26.41 -7.18 0.64
C GLY A 427 25.65 -6.62 -0.58
N LEU A 428 24.33 -6.49 -0.53
CA LEU A 428 23.51 -5.88 -1.60
C LEU A 428 23.06 -4.48 -1.20
N ASP A 429 23.62 -3.50 -1.86
CA ASP A 429 23.35 -2.08 -1.68
C ASP A 429 22.82 -1.46 -2.96
N TRP A 430 22.08 -0.34 -2.85
CA TRP A 430 21.83 0.54 -3.99
C TRP A 430 21.44 1.94 -3.58
N ASP A 431 21.59 2.87 -4.51
CA ASP A 431 21.04 4.21 -4.44
C ASP A 431 19.89 4.32 -5.45
N GLU A 432 18.76 4.84 -5.03
CA GLU A 432 17.58 4.99 -5.88
C GLU A 432 17.05 6.43 -5.84
N TYR A 433 16.84 7.00 -7.03
CA TYR A 433 16.28 8.33 -7.23
C TYR A 433 15.00 8.25 -8.07
N ARG A 434 13.99 9.04 -7.71
CA ARG A 434 12.70 9.10 -8.42
C ARG A 434 12.28 10.55 -8.63
N VAL A 435 11.89 10.86 -9.87
CA VAL A 435 11.23 12.12 -10.22
C VAL A 435 9.82 11.79 -10.70
N ILE A 436 8.82 12.37 -10.05
CA ILE A 436 7.41 12.05 -10.31
C ILE A 436 6.64 13.33 -10.50
N ALA A 437 5.81 13.38 -11.56
CA ALA A 437 4.80 14.41 -11.74
C ALA A 437 3.42 13.75 -11.76
N ASN A 438 2.53 14.16 -10.87
CA ASN A 438 1.14 13.72 -10.83
C ASN A 438 0.24 14.91 -11.13
N TYR A 439 -0.67 14.75 -12.09
CA TYR A 439 -1.73 15.71 -12.37
C TYR A 439 -3.08 15.06 -12.13
N ASN A 440 -3.79 15.53 -11.11
CA ASN A 440 -5.11 15.04 -10.73
C ASN A 440 -6.19 16.04 -11.18
N PHE A 441 -7.29 15.52 -11.73
CA PHE A 441 -8.39 16.34 -12.24
C PHE A 441 -9.74 15.70 -12.01
#